data_e58994496553b23920a3a021259f5580
#
_entry.id   e58994496553b23920a3a021259f5580
#
_cell.length_a   1.000
_cell.length_b   1.000
_cell.length_c   1.000
_cell.angle_alpha   90.00
_cell.angle_beta   90.00
_cell.angle_gamma   90.00
#
_symmetry.space_group_name_H-M   'P 1'
#
loop_
_entity.id
_entity.type
_entity.pdbx_description
1 polymer ?
#
loop_
_entity_poly.entity_id
_entity_poly.type
_entity_poly.pdbx_seq_one_letter_code
_entity_poly.pdbx_strand_id
1 'polypeptide(L)'
;MDARFRTITISVAAAAVLAAGCTSSGSSSDSTSPNTGTSGHSSMSQDPGTGPDASAAAGLRATLTALLSDHVWLAGNALQTAVLKGGDLKDPAVVGAVKALDANSVALSKAVGSVYPDAEKPFLASWRQHIGFFVDYTLGKATKNAAMVTKAKSDLDGYRTAFGQLINSVVPELPADAVAKELIPHVQSLFDAIDAAVAGSPDFQTKLAAAAEHMVMTADILAGGIAKNKGLDGDVDGTASTTRSVLTAQLNDHVWLAGNALDTAVLKGGDLKDPAVVGAVNALDANSVALSKTVGSVYPDAEKPFLASWRQHIGFFVDYTLGKA
;
A
#
# COMPACT_ATOMS: atom_id res chain seq x y z
N MET A 1 -26.78 32.24 7.13
CA MET A 1 -26.37 31.05 7.90
C MET A 1 -25.04 30.60 7.28
N ASP A 2 -23.95 31.11 7.87
CA ASP A 2 -22.60 30.85 7.32
C ASP A 2 -22.04 29.56 7.92
N ALA A 3 -22.02 28.51 7.11
CA ALA A 3 -21.35 27.26 7.46
C ALA A 3 -19.85 27.41 7.17
N ARG A 4 -19.07 27.67 8.22
CA ARG A 4 -17.60 27.69 8.14
C ARG A 4 -17.08 26.26 8.08
N PHE A 5 -16.77 25.78 6.89
CA PHE A 5 -16.00 24.56 6.71
C PHE A 5 -14.57 24.77 7.22
N ARG A 6 -14.23 24.13 8.35
CA ARG A 6 -12.85 24.00 8.80
C ARG A 6 -12.23 22.81 8.09
N THR A 7 -11.27 23.10 7.23
CA THR A 7 -10.44 22.11 6.56
C THR A 7 -9.60 21.38 7.63
N ILE A 8 -9.87 20.10 7.84
CA ILE A 8 -9.03 19.24 8.68
C ILE A 8 -7.96 18.65 7.76
N THR A 9 -6.75 19.15 7.90
CA THR A 9 -5.58 18.59 7.21
C THR A 9 -5.09 17.41 8.05
N ILE A 10 -5.40 16.18 7.64
CA ILE A 10 -4.80 14.99 8.21
C ILE A 10 -3.40 14.85 7.61
N SER A 11 -2.38 15.25 8.35
CA SER A 11 -1.00 14.99 7.99
C SER A 11 -0.69 13.53 8.29
N VAL A 12 -0.74 12.68 7.26
CA VAL A 12 -0.14 11.34 7.35
C VAL A 12 1.37 11.53 7.30
N ALA A 13 2.01 11.42 8.45
CA ALA A 13 3.46 11.36 8.52
C ALA A 13 3.92 10.03 7.93
N ALA A 14 4.40 10.05 6.69
CA ALA A 14 5.11 8.92 6.11
C ALA A 14 6.39 8.69 6.93
N ALA A 15 6.44 7.58 7.66
CA ALA A 15 7.66 7.15 8.34
C ALA A 15 8.70 6.78 7.28
N ALA A 16 9.61 7.69 7.01
CA ALA A 16 10.78 7.42 6.19
C ALA A 16 11.73 6.53 7.00
N VAL A 17 11.80 5.25 6.67
CA VAL A 17 12.86 4.36 7.15
C VAL A 17 14.13 4.71 6.38
N LEU A 18 14.96 5.55 6.96
CA LEU A 18 16.32 5.82 6.50
C LEU A 18 17.21 4.68 6.94
N ALA A 19 17.70 3.90 5.99
CA ALA A 19 18.84 3.02 6.21
C ALA A 19 20.11 3.88 6.37
N ALA A 20 20.57 4.08 7.59
CA ALA A 20 21.87 4.69 7.87
C ALA A 20 22.95 3.61 7.88
N GLY A 21 23.89 3.76 6.96
CA GLY A 21 25.11 2.92 6.88
C GLY A 21 26.04 3.16 8.06
N CYS A 22 26.69 2.09 8.48
CA CYS A 22 27.66 2.01 9.55
C CYS A 22 28.93 2.80 9.30
N THR A 23 29.38 3.54 10.31
CA THR A 23 30.82 3.67 10.58
C THR A 23 31.07 3.52 12.08
N SER A 24 31.94 2.57 12.38
CA SER A 24 32.41 2.22 13.72
C SER A 24 33.47 3.20 14.23
N SER A 25 33.42 3.57 15.50
CA SER A 25 34.63 3.71 16.31
C SER A 25 34.26 3.73 17.80
N GLY A 26 34.94 2.88 18.57
CA GLY A 26 34.69 2.64 19.97
C GLY A 26 35.30 3.67 20.90
N SER A 27 34.84 3.67 22.13
CA SER A 27 35.68 3.78 23.35
C SER A 27 34.82 3.61 24.60
N SER A 28 35.33 2.77 25.48
CA SER A 28 34.87 2.41 26.81
C SER A 28 35.02 3.53 27.83
N SER A 29 34.10 3.64 28.81
CA SER A 29 34.44 3.84 30.22
C SER A 29 33.24 3.66 31.17
N ASP A 30 33.52 2.99 32.25
CA ASP A 30 32.76 2.62 33.45
C ASP A 30 32.15 3.79 34.22
N SER A 31 30.99 3.60 34.85
CA SER A 31 30.76 3.86 36.29
C SER A 31 29.30 3.69 36.74
N THR A 32 29.11 2.77 37.66
CA THR A 32 28.22 2.68 38.87
C THR A 32 26.89 3.42 38.96
N SER A 33 25.86 2.60 39.32
CA SER A 33 24.46 2.86 39.73
C SER A 33 24.29 3.84 40.92
N PRO A 34 23.04 4.34 41.25
CA PRO A 34 21.98 3.47 41.78
C PRO A 34 20.54 3.72 41.30
N ASN A 35 19.80 2.68 41.47
CA ASN A 35 18.40 2.35 41.31
C ASN A 35 17.38 3.36 41.88
N THR A 36 16.40 3.80 41.05
CA THR A 36 15.05 4.16 41.48
C THR A 36 14.05 3.75 40.40
N GLY A 37 13.06 2.91 40.78
CA GLY A 37 12.10 2.31 39.89
C GLY A 37 11.16 3.34 39.26
N THR A 38 11.03 3.25 37.96
CA THR A 38 9.94 3.83 37.21
C THR A 38 9.59 2.86 36.09
N SER A 39 8.31 2.54 35.94
CA SER A 39 7.77 1.62 34.94
C SER A 39 8.24 2.03 33.54
N GLY A 40 9.31 1.45 33.09
CA GLY A 40 9.87 1.68 31.77
C GLY A 40 9.06 0.88 30.73
N HIS A 41 8.43 1.57 29.80
CA HIS A 41 8.18 0.98 28.49
C HIS A 41 9.55 0.62 27.92
N SER A 42 9.87 -0.67 27.92
CA SER A 42 11.05 -1.17 27.23
C SER A 42 10.87 -0.84 25.75
N SER A 43 11.57 0.20 25.29
CA SER A 43 11.88 0.33 23.88
C SER A 43 12.69 -0.91 23.54
N MET A 44 12.06 -1.88 22.85
CA MET A 44 12.78 -2.94 22.17
C MET A 44 13.62 -2.27 21.09
N SER A 45 14.86 -1.91 21.43
CA SER A 45 15.91 -1.79 20.42
C SER A 45 16.13 -3.21 19.91
N GLN A 46 15.41 -3.58 18.84
CA GLN A 46 15.72 -4.78 18.10
C GLN A 46 17.10 -4.56 17.47
N ASP A 47 18.09 -5.25 17.98
CA ASP A 47 19.26 -5.64 17.22
C ASP A 47 18.76 -6.19 15.88
N PRO A 48 19.24 -5.74 14.70
CA PRO A 48 18.82 -6.33 13.43
C PRO A 48 19.21 -7.81 13.48
N GLY A 49 18.20 -8.64 13.81
CA GLY A 49 18.38 -10.02 14.16
C GLY A 49 19.01 -10.80 13.01
N THR A 50 19.84 -11.76 13.36
CA THR A 50 20.42 -12.78 12.48
C THR A 50 19.42 -13.89 12.12
N GLY A 51 18.10 -13.63 12.26
CA GLY A 51 17.04 -14.57 11.91
C GLY A 51 16.78 -14.64 10.39
N PRO A 52 16.15 -15.71 9.90
CA PRO A 52 15.87 -15.92 8.48
C PRO A 52 14.95 -14.83 7.87
N ASP A 53 14.21 -14.09 8.69
CA ASP A 53 13.38 -12.95 8.32
C ASP A 53 14.16 -11.63 8.20
N ALA A 54 15.41 -11.59 8.69
CA ALA A 54 16.33 -10.45 8.58
C ALA A 54 17.21 -10.48 7.33
N SER A 55 17.10 -11.53 6.50
CA SER A 55 17.88 -11.67 5.28
C SER A 55 17.61 -10.55 4.26
N ALA A 56 18.58 -10.29 3.38
CA ALA A 56 18.45 -9.27 2.34
C ALA A 56 17.29 -9.57 1.39
N ALA A 57 17.08 -10.84 1.03
CA ALA A 57 15.97 -11.27 0.18
C ALA A 57 14.60 -11.04 0.85
N ALA A 58 14.45 -11.41 2.13
CA ALA A 58 13.21 -11.16 2.88
C ALA A 58 12.95 -9.66 3.08
N GLY A 59 13.99 -8.88 3.34
CA GLY A 59 13.90 -7.42 3.46
C GLY A 59 13.43 -6.76 2.16
N LEU A 60 13.98 -7.18 1.02
CA LEU A 60 13.58 -6.70 -0.30
C LEU A 60 12.10 -7.02 -0.58
N ARG A 61 11.67 -8.27 -0.36
CA ARG A 61 10.28 -8.69 -0.55
C ARG A 61 9.32 -7.84 0.29
N ALA A 62 9.59 -7.67 1.59
CA ALA A 62 8.73 -6.86 2.46
C ALA A 62 8.68 -5.38 2.03
N THR A 63 9.81 -4.81 1.58
CA THR A 63 9.87 -3.43 1.09
C THR A 63 9.04 -3.26 -0.19
N LEU A 64 9.20 -4.17 -1.16
CA LEU A 64 8.39 -4.13 -2.39
C LEU A 64 6.91 -4.35 -2.10
N THR A 65 6.56 -5.26 -1.19
CA THR A 65 5.18 -5.47 -0.75
C THR A 65 4.57 -4.19 -0.20
N ALA A 66 5.24 -3.52 0.72
CA ALA A 66 4.75 -2.26 1.31
C ALA A 66 4.55 -1.19 0.23
N LEU A 67 5.55 -0.94 -0.60
CA LEU A 67 5.51 0.14 -1.59
C LEU A 67 4.49 -0.13 -2.71
N LEU A 68 4.33 -1.38 -3.15
CA LEU A 68 3.38 -1.75 -4.20
C LEU A 68 1.94 -1.76 -3.68
N SER A 69 1.70 -2.22 -2.45
CA SER A 69 0.38 -2.11 -1.80
C SER A 69 0.00 -0.64 -1.59
N ASP A 70 0.90 0.19 -1.04
CA ASP A 70 0.68 1.65 -0.91
C ASP A 70 0.38 2.31 -2.25
N HIS A 71 1.06 1.89 -3.32
CA HIS A 71 0.81 2.43 -4.66
C HIS A 71 -0.65 2.28 -5.07
N VAL A 72 -1.24 1.09 -4.87
CA VAL A 72 -2.63 0.83 -5.23
C VAL A 72 -3.60 1.66 -4.39
N TRP A 73 -3.37 1.75 -3.07
CA TRP A 73 -4.20 2.56 -2.19
C TRP A 73 -4.15 4.04 -2.53
N LEU A 74 -2.94 4.57 -2.76
CA LEU A 74 -2.75 5.97 -3.16
C LEU A 74 -3.36 6.27 -4.52
N ALA A 75 -3.20 5.36 -5.50
CA ALA A 75 -3.82 5.49 -6.82
C ALA A 75 -5.34 5.47 -6.72
N GLY A 76 -5.92 4.46 -6.05
CA GLY A 76 -7.36 4.34 -5.87
C GLY A 76 -7.98 5.55 -5.18
N ASN A 77 -7.37 6.03 -4.11
CA ASN A 77 -7.84 7.22 -3.39
C ASN A 77 -7.70 8.50 -4.22
N ALA A 78 -6.62 8.66 -5.01
CA ALA A 78 -6.47 9.81 -5.91
C ALA A 78 -7.54 9.80 -7.01
N LEU A 79 -7.80 8.64 -7.60
CA LEU A 79 -8.82 8.47 -8.65
C LEU A 79 -10.24 8.66 -8.09
N GLN A 80 -10.54 8.12 -6.91
CA GLN A 80 -11.82 8.38 -6.22
C GLN A 80 -12.00 9.87 -5.92
N THR A 81 -10.95 10.54 -5.41
CA THR A 81 -10.99 11.99 -5.16
C THR A 81 -11.27 12.75 -6.44
N ALA A 82 -10.63 12.39 -7.56
CA ALA A 82 -10.90 13.02 -8.85
C ALA A 82 -12.35 12.82 -9.31
N VAL A 83 -12.92 11.61 -9.12
CA VAL A 83 -14.33 11.34 -9.40
C VAL A 83 -15.25 12.20 -8.54
N LEU A 84 -15.00 12.29 -7.23
CA LEU A 84 -15.79 13.10 -6.28
C LEU A 84 -15.71 14.61 -6.58
N LYS A 85 -14.62 15.06 -7.20
CA LYS A 85 -14.43 16.45 -7.67
C LYS A 85 -14.86 16.68 -9.12
N GLY A 86 -15.67 15.77 -9.68
CA GLY A 86 -16.22 15.91 -11.03
C GLY A 86 -15.17 15.86 -12.16
N GLY A 87 -14.01 15.27 -11.91
CA GLY A 87 -12.89 15.18 -12.86
C GLY A 87 -11.99 16.42 -12.88
N ASP A 88 -12.16 17.37 -11.95
CA ASP A 88 -11.28 18.54 -11.87
C ASP A 88 -9.91 18.14 -11.27
N LEU A 89 -8.94 17.89 -12.16
CA LEU A 89 -7.57 17.56 -11.78
C LEU A 89 -6.80 18.74 -11.14
N LYS A 90 -7.38 19.95 -11.13
CA LYS A 90 -6.79 21.13 -10.49
C LYS A 90 -7.33 21.39 -9.08
N ASP A 91 -8.37 20.65 -8.67
CA ASP A 91 -8.87 20.74 -7.29
C ASP A 91 -7.73 20.46 -6.32
N PRO A 92 -7.53 21.28 -5.27
CA PRO A 92 -6.43 21.11 -4.31
C PRO A 92 -6.38 19.74 -3.66
N ALA A 93 -7.52 19.07 -3.42
CA ALA A 93 -7.57 17.73 -2.85
C ALA A 93 -7.02 16.69 -3.85
N VAL A 94 -7.37 16.81 -5.14
CA VAL A 94 -6.85 15.94 -6.21
C VAL A 94 -5.34 16.14 -6.37
N VAL A 95 -4.89 17.39 -6.42
CA VAL A 95 -3.45 17.73 -6.50
C VAL A 95 -2.68 17.16 -5.31
N GLY A 96 -3.24 17.24 -4.10
CA GLY A 96 -2.65 16.66 -2.88
C GLY A 96 -2.53 15.13 -2.96
N ALA A 97 -3.58 14.46 -3.40
CA ALA A 97 -3.61 13.00 -3.55
C ALA A 97 -2.61 12.51 -4.63
N VAL A 98 -2.59 13.18 -5.78
CA VAL A 98 -1.62 12.87 -6.86
C VAL A 98 -0.18 13.10 -6.41
N LYS A 99 0.09 14.14 -5.61
CA LYS A 99 1.43 14.38 -5.06
C LYS A 99 1.86 13.25 -4.10
N ALA A 100 0.96 12.72 -3.28
CA ALA A 100 1.25 11.58 -2.41
C ALA A 100 1.56 10.31 -3.23
N LEU A 101 0.78 10.05 -4.28
CA LEU A 101 1.01 8.94 -5.22
C LEU A 101 2.37 9.09 -5.95
N ASP A 102 2.73 10.31 -6.36
CA ASP A 102 4.03 10.55 -7.00
C ASP A 102 5.20 10.36 -6.03
N ALA A 103 5.05 10.72 -4.76
CA ALA A 103 6.06 10.46 -3.74
C ALA A 103 6.31 8.95 -3.55
N ASN A 104 5.26 8.12 -3.58
CA ASN A 104 5.39 6.66 -3.59
C ASN A 104 6.09 6.17 -4.87
N SER A 105 5.75 6.71 -6.03
CA SER A 105 6.41 6.37 -7.30
C SER A 105 7.92 6.65 -7.26
N VAL A 106 8.32 7.76 -6.64
CA VAL A 106 9.73 8.09 -6.41
C VAL A 106 10.38 7.12 -5.42
N ALA A 107 9.68 6.72 -4.35
CA ALA A 107 10.19 5.74 -3.39
C ALA A 107 10.41 4.37 -4.05
N LEU A 108 9.45 3.90 -4.87
CA LEU A 108 9.59 2.67 -5.67
C LEU A 108 10.80 2.75 -6.62
N SER A 109 10.96 3.86 -7.35
CA SER A 109 12.10 4.02 -8.26
C SER A 109 13.43 3.99 -7.54
N LYS A 110 13.52 4.58 -6.34
CA LYS A 110 14.72 4.53 -5.51
C LYS A 110 14.99 3.13 -4.97
N ALA A 111 13.96 2.38 -4.61
CA ALA A 111 14.12 0.97 -4.23
C ALA A 111 14.70 0.14 -5.38
N VAL A 112 14.22 0.34 -6.61
CA VAL A 112 14.82 -0.26 -7.82
C VAL A 112 16.25 0.24 -8.02
N GLY A 113 16.47 1.55 -7.93
CA GLY A 113 17.78 2.20 -8.14
C GLY A 113 18.83 1.78 -7.12
N SER A 114 18.44 1.42 -5.90
CA SER A 114 19.37 0.90 -4.88
C SER A 114 20.04 -0.42 -5.29
N VAL A 115 19.36 -1.21 -6.12
CA VAL A 115 19.84 -2.48 -6.64
C VAL A 115 20.35 -2.36 -8.08
N TYR A 116 19.71 -1.50 -8.89
CA TYR A 116 19.98 -1.25 -10.30
C TYR A 116 20.00 0.26 -10.58
N PRO A 117 21.11 0.98 -10.32
CA PRO A 117 21.17 2.44 -10.43
C PRO A 117 20.74 2.99 -11.80
N ASP A 118 21.10 2.31 -12.88
CA ASP A 118 20.77 2.73 -14.25
C ASP A 118 19.27 2.52 -14.59
N ALA A 119 18.56 1.70 -13.81
CA ALA A 119 17.13 1.44 -14.02
C ALA A 119 16.21 2.43 -13.29
N GLU A 120 16.70 3.22 -12.33
CA GLU A 120 15.89 4.13 -11.52
C GLU A 120 15.06 5.08 -12.36
N LYS A 121 15.71 5.81 -13.26
CA LYS A 121 15.05 6.81 -14.10
C LYS A 121 14.11 6.19 -15.15
N PRO A 122 14.51 5.17 -15.93
CA PRO A 122 13.62 4.49 -16.87
C PRO A 122 12.40 3.88 -16.16
N PHE A 123 12.59 3.26 -14.99
CA PHE A 123 11.50 2.74 -14.18
C PHE A 123 10.51 3.84 -13.79
N LEU A 124 10.97 4.94 -13.20
CA LEU A 124 10.11 6.05 -12.79
C LEU A 124 9.31 6.64 -13.95
N ALA A 125 9.96 6.81 -15.11
CA ALA A 125 9.28 7.34 -16.30
C ALA A 125 8.16 6.40 -16.77
N SER A 126 8.45 5.10 -16.87
CA SER A 126 7.47 4.06 -17.23
C SER A 126 6.34 3.97 -16.19
N TRP A 127 6.70 4.04 -14.90
CA TRP A 127 5.75 3.97 -13.80
C TRP A 127 4.75 5.14 -13.80
N ARG A 128 5.23 6.37 -14.00
CA ARG A 128 4.36 7.55 -14.13
C ARG A 128 3.45 7.50 -15.36
N GLN A 129 3.93 6.88 -16.43
CA GLN A 129 3.13 6.76 -17.66
C GLN A 129 1.88 5.90 -17.44
N HIS A 130 1.99 4.74 -16.77
CA HIS A 130 0.82 3.88 -16.55
C HIS A 130 -0.21 4.53 -15.60
N ILE A 131 0.25 5.31 -14.61
CA ILE A 131 -0.64 6.11 -13.76
C ILE A 131 -1.48 7.06 -14.64
N GLY A 132 -0.86 7.71 -15.60
CA GLY A 132 -1.55 8.58 -16.55
C GLY A 132 -2.65 7.85 -17.34
N PHE A 133 -2.42 6.61 -17.74
CA PHE A 133 -3.43 5.81 -18.46
C PHE A 133 -4.63 5.46 -17.58
N PHE A 134 -4.42 5.20 -16.28
CA PHE A 134 -5.52 5.02 -15.33
C PHE A 134 -6.30 6.32 -15.07
N VAL A 135 -5.63 7.46 -15.06
CA VAL A 135 -6.31 8.78 -15.00
C VAL A 135 -7.20 8.95 -16.23
N ASP A 136 -6.70 8.68 -17.44
CA ASP A 136 -7.47 8.76 -18.69
C ASP A 136 -8.67 7.79 -18.67
N TYR A 137 -8.49 6.56 -18.18
CA TYR A 137 -9.59 5.61 -18.01
C TYR A 137 -10.66 6.17 -17.06
N THR A 138 -10.25 6.69 -15.92
CA THR A 138 -11.16 7.24 -14.89
C THR A 138 -11.96 8.42 -15.44
N LEU A 139 -11.29 9.38 -16.09
CA LEU A 139 -11.95 10.52 -16.72
C LEU A 139 -12.88 10.09 -17.84
N GLY A 140 -12.46 9.13 -18.66
CA GLY A 140 -13.30 8.57 -19.73
C GLY A 140 -14.58 7.92 -19.19
N LYS A 141 -14.50 7.21 -18.07
CA LYS A 141 -15.67 6.62 -17.39
C LYS A 141 -16.55 7.69 -16.76
N ALA A 142 -15.97 8.63 -16.01
CA ALA A 142 -16.71 9.71 -15.33
C ALA A 142 -17.43 10.64 -16.33
N THR A 143 -16.82 10.94 -17.48
CA THR A 143 -17.40 11.79 -18.53
C THR A 143 -18.18 11.02 -19.61
N LYS A 144 -18.29 9.70 -19.47
CA LYS A 144 -18.93 8.80 -20.47
C LYS A 144 -18.31 8.89 -21.85
N ASN A 145 -17.01 9.15 -21.94
CA ASN A 145 -16.24 9.21 -23.17
C ASN A 145 -15.68 7.83 -23.55
N ALA A 146 -16.44 7.08 -24.35
CA ALA A 146 -16.08 5.73 -24.77
C ALA A 146 -14.74 5.65 -25.54
N ALA A 147 -14.43 6.67 -26.35
CA ALA A 147 -13.17 6.71 -27.09
C ALA A 147 -11.96 6.82 -26.16
N MET A 148 -12.05 7.67 -25.12
CA MET A 148 -11.01 7.79 -24.09
C MET A 148 -10.82 6.48 -23.32
N VAL A 149 -11.92 5.83 -22.91
CA VAL A 149 -11.87 4.52 -22.23
C VAL A 149 -11.17 3.47 -23.10
N THR A 150 -11.53 3.38 -24.38
CA THR A 150 -10.93 2.42 -25.31
C THR A 150 -9.45 2.66 -25.50
N LYS A 151 -9.07 3.94 -25.66
CA LYS A 151 -7.66 4.34 -25.79
C LYS A 151 -6.86 3.97 -24.53
N ALA A 152 -7.34 4.32 -23.35
CA ALA A 152 -6.67 4.04 -22.08
C ALA A 152 -6.45 2.52 -21.86
N LYS A 153 -7.43 1.70 -22.22
CA LYS A 153 -7.29 0.23 -22.19
C LYS A 153 -6.19 -0.25 -23.14
N SER A 154 -6.16 0.27 -24.36
CA SER A 154 -5.13 -0.10 -25.34
C SER A 154 -3.73 0.36 -24.89
N ASP A 155 -3.62 1.56 -24.30
CA ASP A 155 -2.36 2.08 -23.79
C ASP A 155 -1.83 1.23 -22.61
N LEU A 156 -2.69 0.80 -21.68
CA LEU A 156 -2.34 -0.10 -20.59
C LEU A 156 -1.94 -1.50 -21.09
N ASP A 157 -2.56 -1.97 -22.15
CA ASP A 157 -2.19 -3.24 -22.78
C ASP A 157 -0.78 -3.18 -23.39
N GLY A 158 -0.48 -2.09 -24.12
CA GLY A 158 0.86 -1.81 -24.62
C GLY A 158 1.89 -1.62 -23.51
N TYR A 159 1.51 -0.92 -22.43
CA TYR A 159 2.37 -0.71 -21.27
C TYR A 159 2.82 -2.02 -20.63
N ARG A 160 1.92 -3.00 -20.42
CA ARG A 160 2.28 -4.29 -19.82
C ARG A 160 3.44 -4.96 -20.56
N THR A 161 3.37 -4.97 -21.89
CA THR A 161 4.42 -5.52 -22.74
C THR A 161 5.73 -4.75 -22.61
N ALA A 162 5.67 -3.42 -22.69
CA ALA A 162 6.85 -2.54 -22.58
C ALA A 162 7.49 -2.63 -21.19
N PHE A 163 6.69 -2.69 -20.12
CA PHE A 163 7.18 -2.84 -18.76
C PHE A 163 7.84 -4.20 -18.54
N GLY A 164 7.24 -5.28 -19.07
CA GLY A 164 7.86 -6.61 -19.03
C GLY A 164 9.23 -6.63 -19.70
N GLN A 165 9.37 -5.98 -20.85
CA GLN A 165 10.65 -5.82 -21.54
C GLN A 165 11.65 -5.00 -20.70
N LEU A 166 11.22 -3.90 -20.11
CA LEU A 166 12.05 -3.09 -19.22
C LEU A 166 12.57 -3.91 -18.04
N ILE A 167 11.69 -4.63 -17.34
CA ILE A 167 12.11 -5.48 -16.21
C ILE A 167 13.07 -6.58 -16.65
N ASN A 168 12.76 -7.30 -17.73
CA ASN A 168 13.63 -8.35 -18.25
C ASN A 168 15.02 -7.84 -18.68
N SER A 169 15.10 -6.61 -19.19
CA SER A 169 16.39 -6.02 -19.59
C SER A 169 17.33 -5.78 -18.40
N VAL A 170 16.76 -5.65 -17.20
CA VAL A 170 17.48 -5.39 -15.94
C VAL A 170 17.62 -6.65 -15.10
N VAL A 171 16.60 -7.51 -15.13
CA VAL A 171 16.52 -8.77 -14.37
C VAL A 171 16.19 -9.90 -15.37
N PRO A 172 17.19 -10.49 -16.04
CA PRO A 172 16.97 -11.54 -17.04
C PRO A 172 16.26 -12.78 -16.51
N GLU A 173 16.29 -13.00 -15.19
CA GLU A 173 15.57 -14.07 -14.49
C GLU A 173 14.05 -13.90 -14.52
N LEU A 174 13.55 -12.71 -14.87
CA LEU A 174 12.13 -12.41 -15.03
C LEU A 174 11.79 -12.28 -16.51
N PRO A 175 11.26 -13.34 -17.16
CA PRO A 175 10.89 -13.29 -18.57
C PRO A 175 9.86 -12.18 -18.84
N ALA A 176 10.06 -11.40 -19.90
CA ALA A 176 9.21 -10.26 -20.24
C ALA A 176 7.73 -10.63 -20.33
N ASP A 177 7.42 -11.76 -20.95
CA ASP A 177 6.04 -12.25 -21.12
C ASP A 177 5.40 -12.66 -19.78
N ALA A 178 6.20 -13.20 -18.84
CA ALA A 178 5.71 -13.57 -17.51
C ALA A 178 5.33 -12.31 -16.72
N VAL A 179 6.19 -11.28 -16.73
CA VAL A 179 5.90 -9.98 -16.09
C VAL A 179 4.69 -9.31 -16.72
N ALA A 180 4.60 -9.28 -18.06
CA ALA A 180 3.46 -8.70 -18.77
C ALA A 180 2.14 -9.42 -18.44
N LYS A 181 2.17 -10.76 -18.29
CA LYS A 181 1.02 -11.57 -17.93
C LYS A 181 0.58 -11.34 -16.49
N GLU A 182 1.53 -11.21 -15.57
CA GLU A 182 1.27 -10.91 -14.14
C GLU A 182 0.50 -9.59 -13.94
N LEU A 183 0.73 -8.60 -14.80
CA LEU A 183 0.03 -7.32 -14.73
C LEU A 183 -1.42 -7.37 -15.25
N ILE A 184 -1.89 -8.46 -15.87
CA ILE A 184 -3.28 -8.56 -16.36
C ILE A 184 -4.29 -8.44 -15.21
N PRO A 185 -4.21 -9.27 -14.15
CA PRO A 185 -5.15 -9.15 -13.03
C PRO A 185 -5.01 -7.83 -12.28
N HIS A 186 -3.79 -7.26 -12.19
CA HIS A 186 -3.60 -5.93 -11.61
C HIS A 186 -4.40 -4.85 -12.36
N VAL A 187 -4.25 -4.79 -13.68
CA VAL A 187 -4.98 -3.81 -14.51
C VAL A 187 -6.49 -4.02 -14.40
N GLN A 188 -6.97 -5.28 -14.44
CA GLN A 188 -8.39 -5.57 -14.35
C GLN A 188 -8.98 -5.21 -12.99
N SER A 189 -8.31 -5.54 -11.88
CA SER A 189 -8.80 -5.21 -10.53
C SER A 189 -8.88 -3.71 -10.30
N LEU A 190 -7.96 -2.92 -10.86
CA LEU A 190 -8.03 -1.46 -10.82
C LEU A 190 -9.19 -0.92 -11.67
N PHE A 191 -9.46 -1.50 -12.85
CA PHE A 191 -10.66 -1.12 -13.60
C PHE A 191 -11.93 -1.37 -12.81
N ASP A 192 -12.03 -2.53 -12.14
CA ASP A 192 -13.19 -2.89 -11.32
C ASP A 192 -13.38 -1.93 -10.13
N ALA A 193 -12.29 -1.50 -9.49
CA ALA A 193 -12.32 -0.51 -8.43
C ALA A 193 -12.71 0.89 -8.96
N ILE A 194 -12.14 1.33 -10.08
CA ILE A 194 -12.48 2.62 -10.72
C ILE A 194 -13.95 2.65 -11.14
N ASP A 195 -14.44 1.56 -11.74
CA ASP A 195 -15.85 1.46 -12.15
C ASP A 195 -16.78 1.54 -10.93
N ALA A 196 -16.43 0.93 -9.82
CA ALA A 196 -17.16 1.04 -8.56
C ALA A 196 -17.14 2.48 -8.02
N ALA A 197 -15.98 3.16 -8.04
CA ALA A 197 -15.86 4.56 -7.62
C ALA A 197 -16.75 5.47 -8.47
N VAL A 198 -16.70 5.33 -9.80
CA VAL A 198 -17.52 6.14 -10.74
C VAL A 198 -19.02 5.89 -10.55
N ALA A 199 -19.39 4.64 -10.25
CA ALA A 199 -20.77 4.27 -9.97
C ALA A 199 -21.27 4.67 -8.56
N GLY A 200 -20.38 5.13 -7.66
CA GLY A 200 -20.70 5.36 -6.25
C GLY A 200 -21.08 4.06 -5.53
N SER A 201 -20.52 2.92 -5.97
CA SER A 201 -20.84 1.62 -5.38
C SER A 201 -20.25 1.47 -3.98
N PRO A 202 -20.99 0.85 -3.04
CA PRO A 202 -20.48 0.51 -1.71
C PRO A 202 -19.31 -0.50 -1.77
N ASP A 203 -19.12 -1.20 -2.90
CA ASP A 203 -18.07 -2.21 -3.07
C ASP A 203 -16.69 -1.62 -3.41
N PHE A 204 -16.59 -0.30 -3.57
CA PHE A 204 -15.34 0.35 -3.98
C PHE A 204 -14.15 -0.07 -3.10
N GLN A 205 -14.29 0.01 -1.77
CA GLN A 205 -13.20 -0.31 -0.85
C GLN A 205 -12.82 -1.80 -0.90
N THR A 206 -13.80 -2.70 -1.05
CA THR A 206 -13.55 -4.13 -1.21
C THR A 206 -12.78 -4.44 -2.50
N LYS A 207 -13.13 -3.78 -3.60
CA LYS A 207 -12.44 -3.96 -4.88
C LYS A 207 -11.04 -3.36 -4.88
N LEU A 208 -10.86 -2.22 -4.22
CA LEU A 208 -9.55 -1.60 -4.08
C LEU A 208 -8.62 -2.46 -3.19
N ALA A 209 -9.15 -3.02 -2.10
CA ALA A 209 -8.42 -3.97 -1.26
C ALA A 209 -7.97 -5.21 -2.04
N ALA A 210 -8.84 -5.78 -2.87
CA ALA A 210 -8.48 -6.91 -3.73
C ALA A 210 -7.36 -6.55 -4.74
N ALA A 211 -7.37 -5.32 -5.26
CA ALA A 211 -6.29 -4.84 -6.13
C ALA A 211 -4.97 -4.66 -5.37
N ALA A 212 -5.01 -4.20 -4.12
CA ALA A 212 -3.83 -4.08 -3.26
C ALA A 212 -3.27 -5.45 -2.85
N GLU A 213 -4.14 -6.41 -2.52
CA GLU A 213 -3.74 -7.79 -2.17
C GLU A 213 -2.98 -8.47 -3.32
N HIS A 214 -3.37 -8.22 -4.58
CA HIS A 214 -2.65 -8.75 -5.74
C HIS A 214 -1.18 -8.31 -5.77
N MET A 215 -0.85 -7.14 -5.24
CA MET A 215 0.52 -6.61 -5.21
C MET A 215 1.47 -7.42 -4.33
N VAL A 216 0.97 -8.21 -3.39
CA VAL A 216 1.80 -9.13 -2.59
C VAL A 216 2.45 -10.17 -3.49
N MET A 217 1.69 -10.73 -4.44
CA MET A 217 2.20 -11.69 -5.42
C MET A 217 3.16 -11.04 -6.42
N THR A 218 2.85 -9.84 -6.90
CA THR A 218 3.74 -9.07 -7.76
C THR A 218 5.07 -8.77 -7.06
N ALA A 219 5.03 -8.38 -5.78
CA ALA A 219 6.22 -8.14 -4.97
C ALA A 219 7.07 -9.41 -4.80
N ASP A 220 6.42 -10.55 -4.59
CA ASP A 220 7.06 -11.85 -4.46
C ASP A 220 7.84 -12.23 -5.73
N ILE A 221 7.19 -12.17 -6.89
CA ILE A 221 7.79 -12.46 -8.19
C ILE A 221 8.99 -11.55 -8.45
N LEU A 222 8.83 -10.24 -8.23
CA LEU A 222 9.91 -9.27 -8.44
C LEU A 222 11.08 -9.51 -7.47
N ALA A 223 10.77 -9.71 -6.17
CA ALA A 223 11.80 -9.97 -5.16
C ALA A 223 12.56 -11.26 -5.45
N GLY A 224 11.86 -12.33 -5.85
CA GLY A 224 12.48 -13.62 -6.23
C GLY A 224 13.45 -13.49 -7.41
N GLY A 225 13.02 -12.83 -8.47
CA GLY A 225 13.89 -12.58 -9.63
C GLY A 225 15.11 -11.72 -9.29
N ILE A 226 14.90 -10.64 -8.54
CA ILE A 226 15.99 -9.74 -8.10
C ILE A 226 16.95 -10.47 -7.15
N ALA A 227 16.44 -11.20 -6.17
CA ALA A 227 17.25 -11.94 -5.21
C ALA A 227 18.15 -12.96 -5.93
N LYS A 228 17.59 -13.69 -6.89
CA LYS A 228 18.33 -14.63 -7.72
C LYS A 228 19.40 -13.93 -8.58
N ASN A 229 19.04 -12.84 -9.24
CA ASN A 229 19.96 -12.08 -10.11
C ASN A 229 21.14 -11.50 -9.34
N LYS A 230 20.90 -11.03 -8.12
CA LYS A 230 21.93 -10.38 -7.27
C LYS A 230 22.60 -11.32 -6.29
N GLY A 231 22.16 -12.56 -6.20
CA GLY A 231 22.68 -13.51 -5.21
C GLY A 231 22.45 -13.01 -3.77
N LEU A 232 21.27 -12.43 -3.49
CA LEU A 232 20.94 -11.97 -2.14
C LEU A 232 20.83 -13.17 -1.21
N ASP A 233 21.31 -13.01 0.01
CA ASP A 233 21.20 -14.03 1.04
C ASP A 233 19.76 -14.20 1.52
N GLY A 234 19.43 -15.43 1.92
CA GLY A 234 18.13 -15.82 2.46
C GLY A 234 17.18 -16.40 1.43
N ASP A 235 16.12 -17.01 1.96
CA ASP A 235 15.07 -17.63 1.17
C ASP A 235 13.88 -16.64 1.05
N VAL A 236 13.70 -16.10 -0.13
CA VAL A 236 12.59 -15.19 -0.43
C VAL A 236 11.23 -15.85 -0.26
N ASP A 237 11.12 -17.16 -0.51
CA ASP A 237 9.90 -17.96 -0.42
C ASP A 237 9.74 -18.66 0.93
N GLY A 238 10.73 -18.52 1.82
CA GLY A 238 10.70 -19.13 3.15
C GLY A 238 9.49 -18.64 3.98
N THR A 239 9.03 -19.51 4.90
CA THR A 239 7.85 -19.23 5.73
C THR A 239 7.95 -17.90 6.48
N ALA A 240 9.11 -17.58 7.06
CA ALA A 240 9.32 -16.32 7.79
C ALA A 240 9.22 -15.09 6.86
N SER A 241 9.85 -15.16 5.68
CA SER A 241 9.77 -14.10 4.66
C SER A 241 8.34 -13.89 4.19
N THR A 242 7.63 -14.99 3.89
CA THR A 242 6.23 -14.97 3.46
C THR A 242 5.32 -14.38 4.54
N THR A 243 5.45 -14.83 5.79
CA THR A 243 4.65 -14.31 6.91
C THR A 243 4.90 -12.83 7.11
N ARG A 244 6.16 -12.36 7.06
CA ARG A 244 6.52 -10.95 7.15
C ARG A 244 5.87 -10.14 6.03
N SER A 245 5.94 -10.60 4.78
CA SER A 245 5.34 -9.92 3.64
C SER A 245 3.81 -9.82 3.77
N VAL A 246 3.14 -10.92 4.10
CA VAL A 246 1.68 -10.96 4.28
C VAL A 246 1.23 -10.03 5.42
N LEU A 247 1.90 -10.08 6.58
CA LEU A 247 1.59 -9.17 7.69
C LEU A 247 1.85 -7.70 7.31
N THR A 248 2.93 -7.42 6.57
CA THR A 248 3.21 -6.07 6.08
C THR A 248 2.07 -5.54 5.22
N ALA A 249 1.58 -6.33 4.25
CA ALA A 249 0.44 -5.96 3.41
C ALA A 249 -0.83 -5.77 4.24
N GLN A 250 -1.19 -6.76 5.06
CA GLN A 250 -2.44 -6.72 5.84
C GLN A 250 -2.50 -5.57 6.84
N LEU A 251 -1.38 -5.23 7.48
CA LEU A 251 -1.31 -4.09 8.40
C LEU A 251 -1.36 -2.76 7.66
N ASN A 252 -0.73 -2.68 6.49
CA ASN A 252 -0.83 -1.53 5.62
C ASN A 252 -2.28 -1.32 5.14
N ASP A 253 -2.91 -2.37 4.63
CA ASP A 253 -4.31 -2.36 4.21
C ASP A 253 -5.24 -1.96 5.36
N HIS A 254 -4.96 -2.42 6.59
CA HIS A 254 -5.72 -2.04 7.77
C HIS A 254 -5.77 -0.52 7.96
N VAL A 255 -4.61 0.14 7.87
CA VAL A 255 -4.54 1.60 8.06
C VAL A 255 -5.32 2.34 6.98
N TRP A 256 -5.18 1.92 5.71
CA TRP A 256 -5.92 2.51 4.60
C TRP A 256 -7.43 2.28 4.72
N LEU A 257 -7.86 1.05 4.99
CA LEU A 257 -9.27 0.71 5.16
C LEU A 257 -9.90 1.43 6.34
N ALA A 258 -9.21 1.51 7.48
CA ALA A 258 -9.68 2.25 8.64
C ALA A 258 -9.82 3.74 8.33
N GLY A 259 -8.79 4.35 7.74
CA GLY A 259 -8.83 5.76 7.33
C GLY A 259 -9.97 6.05 6.36
N ASN A 260 -10.12 5.22 5.32
CA ASN A 260 -11.18 5.38 4.32
C ASN A 260 -12.58 5.16 4.90
N ALA A 261 -12.76 4.22 5.83
CA ALA A 261 -14.05 4.00 6.49
C ALA A 261 -14.44 5.19 7.37
N LEU A 262 -13.50 5.74 8.14
CA LEU A 262 -13.72 6.92 8.98
C LEU A 262 -14.00 8.17 8.13
N ASP A 263 -13.21 8.39 7.06
CA ASP A 263 -13.44 9.50 6.13
C ASP A 263 -14.82 9.41 5.47
N THR A 264 -15.20 8.21 5.00
CA THR A 264 -16.51 7.96 4.43
C THR A 264 -17.62 8.26 5.46
N ALA A 265 -17.47 7.83 6.72
CA ALA A 265 -18.45 8.12 7.77
C ALA A 265 -18.58 9.63 8.02
N VAL A 266 -17.47 10.37 8.07
CA VAL A 266 -17.48 11.85 8.21
C VAL A 266 -18.18 12.51 7.01
N LEU A 267 -17.86 12.10 5.79
CA LEU A 267 -18.47 12.63 4.56
C LEU A 267 -19.99 12.36 4.48
N LYS A 268 -20.46 11.29 5.14
CA LYS A 268 -21.88 10.93 5.25
C LYS A 268 -22.55 11.47 6.53
N GLY A 269 -21.93 12.46 7.20
CA GLY A 269 -22.49 13.12 8.37
C GLY A 269 -22.64 12.21 9.59
N GLY A 270 -21.84 11.15 9.69
CA GLY A 270 -21.89 10.16 10.78
C GLY A 270 -22.98 9.09 10.62
N ASP A 271 -23.65 9.02 9.46
CA ASP A 271 -24.66 7.96 9.21
C ASP A 271 -23.98 6.61 8.95
N LEU A 272 -23.84 5.81 10.00
CA LEU A 272 -23.27 4.46 9.93
C LEU A 272 -24.15 3.46 9.16
N LYS A 273 -25.35 3.83 8.73
CA LYS A 273 -26.24 2.99 7.91
C LYS A 273 -26.16 3.35 6.43
N ASP A 274 -25.47 4.43 6.06
CA ASP A 274 -25.24 4.75 4.65
C ASP A 274 -24.53 3.55 3.96
N PRO A 275 -25.02 3.10 2.80
CA PRO A 275 -24.44 1.93 2.11
C PRO A 275 -22.93 2.04 1.85
N ALA A 276 -22.40 3.25 1.58
CA ALA A 276 -20.98 3.45 1.36
C ALA A 276 -20.18 3.25 2.66
N VAL A 277 -20.71 3.69 3.81
CA VAL A 277 -20.09 3.47 5.14
C VAL A 277 -20.11 1.98 5.48
N VAL A 278 -21.26 1.33 5.30
CA VAL A 278 -21.39 -0.12 5.52
C VAL A 278 -20.40 -0.89 4.65
N GLY A 279 -20.26 -0.55 3.37
CA GLY A 279 -19.33 -1.18 2.46
C GLY A 279 -17.86 -1.02 2.91
N ALA A 280 -17.47 0.19 3.33
CA ALA A 280 -16.13 0.47 3.83
C ALA A 280 -15.82 -0.29 5.14
N VAL A 281 -16.78 -0.33 6.08
CA VAL A 281 -16.65 -1.10 7.33
C VAL A 281 -16.55 -2.60 7.06
N ASN A 282 -17.31 -3.13 6.12
CA ASN A 282 -17.23 -4.54 5.75
C ASN A 282 -15.85 -4.89 5.16
N ALA A 283 -15.26 -4.03 4.34
CA ALA A 283 -13.92 -4.23 3.82
C ALA A 283 -12.87 -4.22 4.95
N LEU A 284 -12.98 -3.30 5.91
CA LEU A 284 -12.11 -3.24 7.09
C LEU A 284 -12.26 -4.48 7.98
N ASP A 285 -13.49 -4.97 8.18
CA ASP A 285 -13.71 -6.18 8.96
C ASP A 285 -13.17 -7.43 8.26
N ALA A 286 -13.28 -7.53 6.94
CA ALA A 286 -12.67 -8.61 6.17
C ALA A 286 -11.14 -8.64 6.34
N ASN A 287 -10.48 -7.49 6.33
CA ASN A 287 -9.06 -7.38 6.64
C ASN A 287 -8.76 -7.82 8.08
N SER A 288 -9.57 -7.43 9.05
CA SER A 288 -9.41 -7.85 10.46
C SER A 288 -9.48 -9.37 10.62
N VAL A 289 -10.41 -10.01 9.90
CA VAL A 289 -10.52 -11.48 9.85
C VAL A 289 -9.28 -12.11 9.18
N ALA A 290 -8.78 -11.54 8.08
CA ALA A 290 -7.58 -12.02 7.41
C ALA A 290 -6.35 -11.94 8.33
N LEU A 291 -6.14 -10.79 9.01
CA LEU A 291 -5.09 -10.62 10.03
C LEU A 291 -5.17 -11.67 11.14
N SER A 292 -6.39 -11.90 11.69
CA SER A 292 -6.56 -12.89 12.75
C SER A 292 -6.20 -14.31 12.30
N LYS A 293 -6.53 -14.68 11.07
CA LYS A 293 -6.15 -15.97 10.48
C LYS A 293 -4.65 -16.11 10.30
N THR A 294 -3.98 -15.03 9.88
CA THR A 294 -2.52 -15.02 9.75
C THR A 294 -1.86 -15.21 11.11
N VAL A 295 -2.35 -14.55 12.17
CA VAL A 295 -1.90 -14.79 13.55
C VAL A 295 -2.20 -16.24 13.97
N GLY A 296 -3.41 -16.73 13.69
CA GLY A 296 -3.84 -18.09 14.02
C GLY A 296 -3.05 -19.18 13.30
N SER A 297 -2.49 -18.91 12.12
CA SER A 297 -1.64 -19.87 11.40
C SER A 297 -0.34 -20.17 12.12
N VAL A 298 0.14 -19.23 12.95
CA VAL A 298 1.35 -19.39 13.79
C VAL A 298 0.97 -19.75 15.23
N TYR A 299 -0.08 -19.12 15.75
CA TYR A 299 -0.57 -19.27 17.13
C TYR A 299 -2.08 -19.54 17.13
N PRO A 300 -2.53 -20.79 16.94
CA PRO A 300 -3.96 -21.14 16.78
C PRO A 300 -4.86 -20.61 17.89
N ASP A 301 -4.40 -20.65 19.14
CA ASP A 301 -5.17 -20.20 20.31
C ASP A 301 -5.30 -18.65 20.37
N ALA A 302 -4.47 -17.92 19.63
CA ALA A 302 -4.49 -16.46 19.60
C ALA A 302 -5.47 -15.88 18.56
N GLU A 303 -5.96 -16.65 17.59
CA GLU A 303 -6.79 -16.14 16.49
C GLU A 303 -8.02 -15.40 16.99
N LYS A 304 -8.84 -16.06 17.82
CA LYS A 304 -10.09 -15.46 18.32
C LYS A 304 -9.87 -14.30 19.29
N PRO A 305 -8.98 -14.41 20.30
CA PRO A 305 -8.67 -13.26 21.17
C PRO A 305 -8.12 -12.07 20.41
N PHE A 306 -7.23 -12.30 19.43
CA PHE A 306 -6.70 -11.26 18.58
C PHE A 306 -7.82 -10.53 17.82
N LEU A 307 -8.71 -11.26 17.14
CA LEU A 307 -9.81 -10.65 16.38
C LEU A 307 -10.74 -9.81 17.28
N ALA A 308 -11.05 -10.32 18.48
CA ALA A 308 -11.89 -9.60 19.43
C ALA A 308 -11.25 -8.27 19.87
N SER A 309 -9.97 -8.30 20.26
CA SER A 309 -9.20 -7.11 20.63
C SER A 309 -9.03 -6.14 19.45
N TRP A 310 -8.79 -6.68 18.24
CA TRP A 310 -8.62 -5.89 17.04
C TRP A 310 -9.89 -5.11 16.66
N ARG A 311 -11.06 -5.75 16.71
CA ARG A 311 -12.35 -5.10 16.50
C ARG A 311 -12.65 -4.05 17.58
N GLN A 312 -12.25 -4.29 18.83
CA GLN A 312 -12.44 -3.34 19.92
C GLN A 312 -11.66 -2.04 19.68
N HIS A 313 -10.38 -2.10 19.28
CA HIS A 313 -9.61 -0.89 19.00
C HIS A 313 -10.16 -0.09 17.81
N ILE A 314 -10.70 -0.76 16.78
CA ILE A 314 -11.40 -0.09 15.68
C ILE A 314 -12.60 0.69 16.23
N GLY A 315 -13.37 0.08 17.15
CA GLY A 315 -14.49 0.73 17.84
C GLY A 315 -14.10 2.03 18.53
N PHE A 316 -12.93 2.09 19.17
CA PHE A 316 -12.45 3.32 19.82
C PHE A 316 -12.19 4.46 18.81
N PHE A 317 -11.67 4.15 17.61
CA PHE A 317 -11.52 5.15 16.57
C PHE A 317 -12.84 5.64 16.00
N VAL A 318 -13.85 4.76 15.87
CA VAL A 318 -15.21 5.15 15.47
C VAL A 318 -15.81 6.09 16.51
N ASP A 319 -15.75 5.74 17.80
CA ASP A 319 -16.26 6.57 18.89
C ASP A 319 -15.55 7.94 18.94
N TYR A 320 -14.23 7.95 18.77
CA TYR A 320 -13.47 9.20 18.71
C TYR A 320 -13.92 10.08 17.52
N THR A 321 -14.09 9.49 16.35
CA THR A 321 -14.45 10.22 15.12
C THR A 321 -15.86 10.80 15.23
N LEU A 322 -16.82 10.01 15.70
CA LEU A 322 -18.21 10.47 15.88
C LEU A 322 -18.38 11.46 17.04
N GLY A 323 -17.56 11.34 18.09
CA GLY A 323 -17.57 12.29 19.22
C GLY A 323 -16.90 13.63 18.91
N LYS A 324 -16.18 13.74 17.76
CA LYS A 324 -15.49 14.97 17.31
C LYS A 324 -16.13 15.62 16.09
N ALA A 325 -16.94 14.89 15.34
CA ALA A 325 -17.72 15.39 14.21
C ALA A 325 -19.06 15.98 14.68
#